data_addac40632b09a0aad45f20aacc711dc
#
_entry.id   addac40632b09a0aad45f20aacc711dc
#
_cell.length_a   1.000
_cell.length_b   1.000
_cell.length_c   1.000
_cell.angle_alpha   90.00
_cell.angle_beta   90.00
_cell.angle_gamma   90.00
#
_symmetry.space_group_name_H-M   'P 1'
#
loop_
_entity.id
_entity.type
_entity.pdbx_description
1 polymer ?
#
loop_
_entity_poly.entity_id
_entity_poly.type
_entity_poly.pdbx_seq_one_letter_code
_entity_poly.pdbx_strand_id
1 'polypeptide(L)'
;IWPGELHAVSTTNREHRLIMLQLDADFLEKRVDFQSVAYLFYQIRLLNQNNFPEIEKLRGFLTELRRLSLSGISFSELRGCVLLYQFFILLGENLSVPTETATPQKTGHSAQVHRQMIAACTWISSHCTEPVSLEEASKVAGFSRCHFSKLFRAYTGLSFTDFVTRERLHIAENLLKKPDLTITEVSLESGFNSISTFNRVFLKSKNVSPTDFRQMYLQSYQK
;
A
#
# COMPACT_ATOMS: atom_id res chain seq x y z
N ILE A 1 2.47 -8.93 0.15
CA ILE A 1 2.37 -8.84 1.60
C ILE A 1 2.74 -7.42 1.97
N TRP A 2 1.88 -6.73 2.71
CA TRP A 2 2.03 -5.33 3.06
C TRP A 2 2.76 -5.14 4.38
N PRO A 3 3.38 -3.97 4.63
CA PRO A 3 3.99 -3.67 5.91
C PRO A 3 3.04 -3.97 7.06
N GLY A 4 3.50 -4.74 8.05
CA GLY A 4 2.71 -5.12 9.21
C GLY A 4 1.70 -6.24 9.02
N GLU A 5 1.55 -6.82 7.83
CA GLU A 5 0.81 -8.08 7.67
C GLU A 5 1.63 -9.25 8.22
N LEU A 6 1.11 -9.93 9.25
CA LEU A 6 1.65 -11.21 9.68
C LEU A 6 1.43 -12.24 8.58
N HIS A 7 2.51 -12.87 8.15
CA HIS A 7 2.45 -13.89 7.11
C HIS A 7 3.32 -15.07 7.48
N ALA A 8 2.87 -16.25 7.07
CA ALA A 8 3.64 -17.47 7.13
C ALA A 8 3.80 -18.03 5.72
N VAL A 9 5.02 -18.42 5.39
CA VAL A 9 5.29 -19.14 4.16
C VAL A 9 5.43 -20.60 4.49
N SER A 10 4.47 -21.41 4.04
CA SER A 10 4.56 -22.86 4.14
C SER A 10 4.69 -23.45 2.73
N THR A 11 5.58 -24.40 2.53
CA THR A 11 5.73 -25.13 1.27
C THR A 11 5.50 -26.60 1.54
N THR A 12 4.63 -27.18 0.73
CA THR A 12 4.39 -28.63 0.73
C THR A 12 5.33 -29.38 -0.20
N ASN A 13 6.08 -28.67 -1.05
CA ASN A 13 7.01 -29.26 -2.03
C ASN A 13 8.41 -28.64 -1.86
N ARG A 14 9.45 -29.48 -1.77
CA ARG A 14 10.86 -29.06 -1.62
C ARG A 14 11.47 -28.43 -2.87
N GLU A 15 10.79 -28.45 -4.01
CA GLU A 15 11.28 -27.92 -5.29
C GLU A 15 10.94 -26.45 -5.54
N HIS A 16 10.19 -25.81 -4.66
CA HIS A 16 9.85 -24.40 -4.83
C HIS A 16 10.96 -23.48 -4.36
N ARG A 17 11.35 -22.55 -5.22
CA ARG A 17 12.26 -21.44 -4.89
C ARG A 17 11.42 -20.20 -4.65
N LEU A 18 11.56 -19.60 -3.47
CA LEU A 18 10.92 -18.35 -3.11
C LEU A 18 11.92 -17.21 -3.21
N ILE A 19 11.57 -16.14 -3.89
CA ILE A 19 12.25 -14.85 -3.81
C ILE A 19 11.36 -13.94 -2.98
N MET A 20 11.85 -13.49 -1.82
CA MET A 20 11.16 -12.51 -0.98
C MET A 20 11.82 -11.16 -1.21
N LEU A 21 11.02 -10.18 -1.65
CA LEU A 21 11.41 -8.78 -1.77
C LEU A 21 10.78 -8.02 -0.59
N GLN A 22 11.63 -7.52 0.30
CA GLN A 22 11.20 -6.67 1.40
C GLN A 22 11.67 -5.25 1.11
N LEU A 23 10.72 -4.32 1.09
CA LEU A 23 10.97 -2.90 0.83
C LEU A 23 10.65 -2.10 2.08
N ASP A 24 11.43 -1.06 2.33
CA ASP A 24 11.04 -0.02 3.27
C ASP A 24 9.82 0.72 2.70
N ALA A 25 8.79 0.89 3.53
CA ALA A 25 7.60 1.62 3.14
C ALA A 25 7.94 3.04 2.65
N ASP A 26 8.86 3.72 3.33
CA ASP A 26 9.35 5.05 2.97
C ASP A 26 9.93 5.14 1.55
N PHE A 27 10.46 4.05 1.01
CA PHE A 27 11.03 4.02 -0.33
C PHE A 27 10.02 4.40 -1.43
N LEU A 28 8.79 3.93 -1.27
CA LEU A 28 7.71 4.16 -2.24
C LEU A 28 6.79 5.31 -1.82
N GLU A 29 6.56 5.51 -0.52
CA GLU A 29 5.60 6.51 -0.02
C GLU A 29 5.97 7.94 -0.31
N LYS A 30 7.27 8.26 -0.39
CA LYS A 30 7.76 9.59 -0.77
C LYS A 30 7.54 9.91 -2.25
N ARG A 31 7.03 8.98 -3.05
CA ARG A 31 6.78 9.15 -4.48
C ARG A 31 5.29 9.43 -4.73
N VAL A 32 4.99 10.65 -5.16
CA VAL A 32 3.62 11.10 -5.44
C VAL A 32 2.91 10.17 -6.43
N ASP A 33 3.62 9.72 -7.46
CA ASP A 33 3.08 8.80 -8.46
C ASP A 33 2.71 7.45 -7.87
N PHE A 34 3.51 6.94 -6.93
CA PHE A 34 3.21 5.67 -6.25
C PHE A 34 2.03 5.81 -5.29
N GLN A 35 1.94 6.90 -4.53
CA GLN A 35 0.80 7.15 -3.64
C GLN A 35 -0.53 7.10 -4.40
N SER A 36 -0.54 7.63 -5.63
CA SER A 36 -1.73 7.66 -6.47
C SER A 36 -2.17 6.27 -6.96
N VAL A 37 -1.28 5.30 -7.02
CA VAL A 37 -1.55 3.93 -7.50
C VAL A 37 -1.42 2.85 -6.41
N ALA A 38 -0.97 3.22 -5.21
CA ALA A 38 -0.73 2.29 -4.10
C ALA A 38 -1.95 1.40 -3.78
N TYR A 39 -3.16 1.94 -3.90
CA TYR A 39 -4.39 1.19 -3.68
C TYR A 39 -4.56 0.00 -4.65
N LEU A 40 -4.03 0.08 -5.88
CA LEU A 40 -4.07 -1.03 -6.85
C LEU A 40 -3.32 -2.25 -6.32
N PHE A 41 -2.20 -2.01 -5.65
CA PHE A 41 -1.38 -3.06 -5.09
C PHE A 41 -2.07 -3.77 -3.91
N TYR A 42 -2.93 -3.06 -3.16
CA TYR A 42 -3.69 -3.66 -2.06
C TYR A 42 -4.74 -4.67 -2.52
N GLN A 43 -5.21 -4.57 -3.76
CA GLN A 43 -6.21 -5.48 -4.31
C GLN A 43 -5.61 -6.79 -4.81
N ILE A 44 -4.29 -6.81 -5.07
CA ILE A 44 -3.64 -7.95 -5.70
C ILE A 44 -2.95 -8.78 -4.63
N ARG A 45 -3.43 -10.02 -4.51
CA ARG A 45 -2.82 -11.01 -3.64
C ARG A 45 -2.06 -12.09 -4.39
N LEU A 46 -2.41 -12.31 -5.65
CA LEU A 46 -1.78 -13.33 -6.49
C LEU A 46 -1.76 -12.87 -7.95
N LEU A 47 -0.58 -12.85 -8.55
CA LEU A 47 -0.38 -12.62 -9.96
C LEU A 47 0.00 -13.95 -10.66
N ASN A 48 -0.62 -14.20 -11.78
CA ASN A 48 -0.31 -15.35 -12.64
C ASN A 48 -0.51 -14.96 -14.13
N GLN A 49 -0.21 -15.85 -15.04
CA GLN A 49 -0.32 -15.59 -16.49
C GLN A 49 -1.75 -15.23 -16.94
N ASN A 50 -2.78 -15.69 -16.23
CA ASN A 50 -4.17 -15.43 -16.61
C ASN A 50 -4.63 -14.01 -16.24
N ASN A 51 -4.11 -13.45 -15.14
CA ASN A 51 -4.50 -12.13 -14.67
C ASN A 51 -3.42 -11.05 -14.88
N PHE A 52 -2.21 -11.44 -15.31
CA PHE A 52 -1.11 -10.54 -15.58
C PHE A 52 -0.24 -11.08 -16.74
N PRO A 53 -0.49 -10.68 -18.00
CA PRO A 53 0.22 -11.19 -19.17
C PRO A 53 1.75 -11.00 -19.10
N GLU A 54 2.21 -9.91 -18.48
CA GLU A 54 3.62 -9.54 -18.37
C GLU A 54 4.33 -10.17 -17.16
N ILE A 55 3.78 -11.25 -16.58
CA ILE A 55 4.30 -11.90 -15.36
C ILE A 55 5.76 -12.33 -15.50
N GLU A 56 6.17 -12.75 -16.71
CA GLU A 56 7.55 -13.18 -16.96
C GLU A 56 8.54 -12.00 -16.91
N LYS A 57 8.13 -10.81 -17.31
CA LYS A 57 8.95 -9.59 -17.14
C LYS A 57 9.12 -9.26 -15.65
N LEU A 58 8.04 -9.37 -14.85
CA LEU A 58 8.13 -9.17 -13.41
C LEU A 58 9.10 -10.17 -12.76
N ARG A 59 9.05 -11.44 -13.17
CA ARG A 59 10.01 -12.46 -12.72
C ARG A 59 11.45 -12.13 -13.11
N GLY A 60 11.64 -11.58 -14.31
CA GLY A 60 12.94 -11.11 -14.80
C GLY A 60 13.52 -10.02 -13.89
N PHE A 61 12.72 -9.01 -13.52
CA PHE A 61 13.15 -7.96 -12.58
C PHE A 61 13.56 -8.51 -11.21
N LEU A 62 12.77 -9.42 -10.63
CA LEU A 62 13.09 -10.05 -9.34
C LEU A 62 14.37 -10.88 -9.40
N THR A 63 14.58 -11.61 -10.49
CA THR A 63 15.79 -12.42 -10.71
C THR A 63 17.03 -11.53 -10.82
N GLU A 64 16.92 -10.42 -11.55
CA GLU A 64 18.02 -9.47 -11.72
C GLU A 64 18.32 -8.70 -10.42
N LEU A 65 17.28 -8.30 -9.66
CA LEU A 65 17.47 -7.72 -8.31
C LEU A 65 18.25 -8.66 -7.41
N ARG A 66 17.89 -9.95 -7.39
CA ARG A 66 18.63 -10.96 -6.64
C ARG A 66 20.08 -11.07 -7.11
N ARG A 67 20.32 -11.07 -8.42
CA ARG A 67 21.67 -11.12 -8.99
C ARG A 67 22.49 -9.92 -8.54
N LEU A 68 21.94 -8.72 -8.59
CA LEU A 68 22.60 -7.50 -8.16
C LEU A 68 22.94 -7.52 -6.66
N SER A 69 22.01 -7.97 -5.81
CA SER A 69 22.24 -8.03 -4.35
C SER A 69 23.38 -8.97 -3.96
N LEU A 70 23.68 -9.97 -4.79
CA LEU A 70 24.75 -10.95 -4.54
C LEU A 70 26.08 -10.60 -5.24
N SER A 71 26.08 -9.62 -6.16
CA SER A 71 27.20 -9.44 -7.08
C SER A 71 28.34 -8.55 -6.56
N GLY A 72 28.09 -7.71 -5.54
CA GLY A 72 29.06 -6.72 -5.05
C GLY A 72 29.56 -5.71 -6.12
N ILE A 73 28.83 -5.57 -7.24
CA ILE A 73 29.20 -4.68 -8.35
C ILE A 73 29.00 -3.22 -7.93
N SER A 74 29.86 -2.32 -8.38
CA SER A 74 29.71 -0.89 -8.16
C SER A 74 28.36 -0.40 -8.67
N PHE A 75 27.73 0.49 -7.90
CA PHE A 75 26.39 1.03 -8.15
C PHE A 75 25.25 -0.03 -8.11
N SER A 76 25.44 -1.18 -7.45
CA SER A 76 24.41 -2.21 -7.33
C SER A 76 23.10 -1.68 -6.70
N GLU A 77 23.21 -0.84 -5.68
CA GLU A 77 22.04 -0.21 -5.03
C GLU A 77 21.28 0.70 -6.01
N LEU A 78 21.98 1.59 -6.72
CA LEU A 78 21.34 2.48 -7.67
C LEU A 78 20.67 1.72 -8.82
N ARG A 79 21.33 0.68 -9.34
CA ARG A 79 20.76 -0.23 -10.36
C ARG A 79 19.54 -0.98 -9.80
N GLY A 80 19.60 -1.41 -8.54
CA GLY A 80 18.49 -2.03 -7.84
C GLY A 80 17.27 -1.09 -7.74
N CYS A 81 17.50 0.18 -7.40
CA CYS A 81 16.44 1.20 -7.38
C CYS A 81 15.78 1.37 -8.75
N VAL A 82 16.56 1.45 -9.83
CA VAL A 82 16.02 1.55 -11.20
C VAL A 82 15.15 0.36 -11.54
N LEU A 83 15.61 -0.87 -11.23
CA LEU A 83 14.83 -2.09 -11.48
C LEU A 83 13.54 -2.13 -10.66
N LEU A 84 13.58 -1.66 -9.40
CA LEU A 84 12.38 -1.56 -8.56
C LEU A 84 11.37 -0.58 -9.14
N TYR A 85 11.80 0.59 -9.60
CA TYR A 85 10.89 1.53 -10.25
C TYR A 85 10.29 0.93 -11.53
N GLN A 86 11.08 0.28 -12.37
CA GLN A 86 10.59 -0.40 -13.58
C GLN A 86 9.58 -1.51 -13.23
N PHE A 87 9.84 -2.28 -12.17
CA PHE A 87 8.92 -3.30 -11.66
C PHE A 87 7.57 -2.67 -11.25
N PHE A 88 7.58 -1.59 -10.49
CA PHE A 88 6.34 -0.94 -10.04
C PHE A 88 5.62 -0.19 -11.16
N ILE A 89 6.33 0.41 -12.12
CA ILE A 89 5.73 1.01 -13.31
C ILE A 89 5.01 -0.05 -14.11
N LEU A 90 5.68 -1.16 -14.46
CA LEU A 90 5.07 -2.25 -15.21
C LEU A 90 3.84 -2.81 -14.50
N LEU A 91 3.93 -2.97 -13.19
CA LEU A 91 2.82 -3.44 -12.36
C LEU A 91 1.65 -2.45 -12.41
N GLY A 92 1.90 -1.17 -12.19
CA GLY A 92 0.88 -0.12 -12.18
C GLY A 92 0.20 0.07 -13.54
N GLU A 93 0.96 0.07 -14.63
CA GLU A 93 0.44 0.18 -16.00
C GLU A 93 -0.53 -0.95 -16.35
N ASN A 94 -0.16 -2.20 -16.03
CA ASN A 94 -1.00 -3.36 -16.32
C ASN A 94 -2.23 -3.47 -15.40
N LEU A 95 -2.15 -2.94 -14.18
CA LEU A 95 -3.28 -2.91 -13.25
C LEU A 95 -4.27 -1.80 -13.56
N SER A 96 -3.79 -0.74 -14.21
CA SER A 96 -4.60 0.42 -14.58
C SER A 96 -5.39 0.22 -15.87
N VAL A 97 -5.15 -0.87 -16.61
CA VAL A 97 -5.84 -1.15 -17.88
C VAL A 97 -7.23 -1.74 -17.61
N PRO A 98 -8.33 -1.09 -18.00
CA PRO A 98 -9.64 -1.72 -18.01
C PRO A 98 -9.62 -2.88 -19.02
N THR A 99 -10.09 -4.05 -18.61
CA THR A 99 -10.26 -5.22 -19.47
C THR A 99 -10.95 -4.82 -20.79
N GLU A 100 -10.35 -5.16 -21.92
CA GLU A 100 -10.76 -4.79 -23.29
C GLU A 100 -12.12 -5.36 -23.69
N THR A 101 -13.20 -4.83 -23.13
CA THR A 101 -14.57 -5.01 -23.69
C THR A 101 -15.37 -3.73 -23.75
N ALA A 102 -14.72 -2.57 -23.57
CA ALA A 102 -15.39 -1.28 -23.59
C ALA A 102 -15.16 -0.55 -24.94
N THR A 103 -16.27 -0.21 -25.60
CA THR A 103 -16.30 0.67 -26.79
C THR A 103 -15.60 2.00 -26.54
N PRO A 104 -15.00 2.66 -27.56
CA PRO A 104 -14.16 3.86 -27.44
C PRO A 104 -14.79 5.02 -26.65
N GLN A 105 -16.12 5.12 -26.60
CA GLN A 105 -16.84 6.16 -25.83
C GLN A 105 -16.80 5.94 -24.30
N LYS A 106 -16.56 4.70 -23.81
CA LYS A 106 -16.46 4.37 -22.38
C LYS A 106 -15.06 4.60 -21.79
N THR A 107 -14.02 4.63 -22.61
CA THR A 107 -12.63 4.77 -22.14
C THR A 107 -12.34 6.16 -21.58
N GLY A 108 -12.85 7.21 -22.19
CA GLY A 108 -12.67 8.58 -21.68
C GLY A 108 -13.34 8.80 -20.32
N HIS A 109 -14.55 8.28 -20.13
CA HIS A 109 -15.27 8.36 -18.86
C HIS A 109 -14.60 7.53 -17.75
N SER A 110 -14.14 6.33 -18.09
CA SER A 110 -13.40 5.47 -17.17
C SER A 110 -12.08 6.11 -16.70
N ALA A 111 -11.31 6.70 -17.61
CA ALA A 111 -10.07 7.40 -17.25
C ALA A 111 -10.31 8.65 -16.40
N GLN A 112 -11.42 9.34 -16.59
CA GLN A 112 -11.80 10.48 -15.76
C GLN A 112 -12.17 10.04 -14.34
N VAL A 113 -13.02 9.03 -14.21
CA VAL A 113 -13.39 8.44 -12.91
C VAL A 113 -12.13 7.94 -12.17
N HIS A 114 -11.21 7.31 -12.88
CA HIS A 114 -9.95 6.86 -12.33
C HIS A 114 -9.14 8.02 -11.72
N ARG A 115 -8.92 9.11 -12.48
CA ARG A 115 -8.23 10.30 -11.95
C ARG A 115 -8.93 10.92 -10.74
N GLN A 116 -10.26 10.96 -10.73
CA GLN A 116 -11.06 11.48 -9.63
C GLN A 116 -10.93 10.60 -8.38
N MET A 117 -10.86 9.28 -8.52
CA MET A 117 -10.63 8.37 -7.40
C MET A 117 -9.21 8.49 -6.85
N ILE A 118 -8.20 8.61 -7.72
CA ILE A 118 -6.82 8.90 -7.32
C ILE A 118 -6.77 10.18 -6.48
N ALA A 119 -7.35 11.27 -6.98
CA ALA A 119 -7.36 12.55 -6.27
C ALA A 119 -8.01 12.42 -4.88
N ALA A 120 -9.12 11.67 -4.77
CA ALA A 120 -9.76 11.42 -3.49
C ALA A 120 -8.88 10.57 -2.55
N CYS A 121 -8.27 9.50 -3.03
CA CYS A 121 -7.37 8.67 -2.21
C CYS A 121 -6.18 9.49 -1.71
N THR A 122 -5.51 10.24 -2.58
CA THR A 122 -4.39 11.11 -2.20
C THR A 122 -4.81 12.15 -1.17
N TRP A 123 -5.97 12.79 -1.38
CA TRP A 123 -6.49 13.78 -0.42
C TRP A 123 -6.77 13.13 0.94
N ILE A 124 -7.41 11.95 0.97
CA ILE A 124 -7.69 11.22 2.21
C ILE A 124 -6.37 10.88 2.92
N SER A 125 -5.38 10.33 2.23
CA SER A 125 -4.10 9.94 2.83
C SER A 125 -3.34 11.14 3.41
N SER A 126 -3.42 12.32 2.76
CA SER A 126 -2.76 13.53 3.25
C SER A 126 -3.50 14.25 4.40
N HIS A 127 -4.80 13.96 4.61
CA HIS A 127 -5.62 14.61 5.64
C HIS A 127 -6.14 13.64 6.70
N CYS A 128 -5.79 12.36 6.64
CA CYS A 128 -6.40 11.32 7.49
C CYS A 128 -6.10 11.51 9.00
N THR A 129 -5.07 12.27 9.38
CA THR A 129 -4.80 12.62 10.78
C THR A 129 -5.79 13.61 11.36
N GLU A 130 -6.49 14.34 10.50
CA GLU A 130 -7.55 15.28 10.87
C GLU A 130 -8.94 14.62 10.80
N PRO A 131 -9.99 15.28 11.30
CA PRO A 131 -11.35 14.82 11.07
C PRO A 131 -11.72 14.92 9.59
N VAL A 132 -11.75 13.78 8.89
CA VAL A 132 -12.16 13.70 7.48
C VAL A 132 -13.53 13.07 7.36
N SER A 133 -14.32 13.57 6.42
CA SER A 133 -15.68 13.09 6.15
C SER A 133 -15.83 12.52 4.73
N LEU A 134 -16.76 11.58 4.59
CA LEU A 134 -17.15 11.06 3.28
C LEU A 134 -17.66 12.16 2.34
N GLU A 135 -18.26 13.20 2.91
CA GLU A 135 -18.77 14.33 2.12
C GLU A 135 -17.63 15.15 1.50
N GLU A 136 -16.60 15.47 2.28
CA GLU A 136 -15.42 16.19 1.78
C GLU A 136 -14.70 15.38 0.70
N ALA A 137 -14.43 14.11 0.95
CA ALA A 137 -13.82 13.23 -0.04
C ALA A 137 -14.63 13.13 -1.34
N SER A 138 -15.97 13.09 -1.23
CA SER A 138 -16.84 13.06 -2.41
C SER A 138 -16.80 14.35 -3.21
N LYS A 139 -16.67 15.52 -2.54
CA LYS A 139 -16.49 16.84 -3.20
C LYS A 139 -15.16 16.90 -3.95
N VAL A 140 -14.07 16.42 -3.33
CA VAL A 140 -12.74 16.33 -3.98
C VAL A 140 -12.81 15.48 -5.25
N ALA A 141 -13.52 14.36 -5.20
CA ALA A 141 -13.73 13.49 -6.35
C ALA A 141 -14.73 14.03 -7.38
N GLY A 142 -15.50 15.08 -7.05
CA GLY A 142 -16.54 15.61 -7.95
C GLY A 142 -17.77 14.71 -8.09
N PHE A 143 -18.11 13.92 -7.05
CA PHE A 143 -19.26 13.02 -7.04
C PHE A 143 -20.23 13.36 -5.91
N SER A 144 -21.48 12.91 -6.05
CA SER A 144 -22.40 12.87 -4.92
C SER A 144 -21.94 11.83 -3.89
N ARG A 145 -22.22 12.07 -2.61
CA ARG A 145 -21.84 11.19 -1.49
C ARG A 145 -22.20 9.71 -1.73
N CYS A 146 -23.43 9.45 -2.20
CA CYS A 146 -23.89 8.09 -2.49
C CYS A 146 -23.12 7.42 -3.63
N HIS A 147 -22.88 8.17 -4.71
CA HIS A 147 -22.15 7.65 -5.87
C HIS A 147 -20.69 7.43 -5.53
N PHE A 148 -20.07 8.40 -4.85
CA PHE A 148 -18.69 8.27 -4.36
C PHE A 148 -18.49 7.02 -3.49
N SER A 149 -19.34 6.80 -2.49
CA SER A 149 -19.21 5.64 -1.58
C SER A 149 -19.21 4.31 -2.34
N LYS A 150 -20.07 4.15 -3.35
CA LYS A 150 -20.12 2.93 -4.17
C LYS A 150 -18.89 2.79 -5.05
N LEU A 151 -18.51 3.86 -5.76
CA LEU A 151 -17.33 3.89 -6.62
C LEU A 151 -16.06 3.67 -5.80
N PHE A 152 -15.92 4.34 -4.66
CA PHE A 152 -14.76 4.24 -3.79
C PHE A 152 -14.54 2.81 -3.30
N ARG A 153 -15.64 2.15 -2.86
CA ARG A 153 -15.56 0.75 -2.44
C ARG A 153 -15.24 -0.19 -3.60
N ALA A 154 -15.81 0.04 -4.78
CA ALA A 154 -15.50 -0.75 -5.97
C ALA A 154 -14.04 -0.55 -6.40
N TYR A 155 -13.50 0.66 -6.23
CA TYR A 155 -12.17 1.06 -6.64
C TYR A 155 -11.08 0.61 -5.67
N THR A 156 -11.28 0.83 -4.35
CA THR A 156 -10.28 0.54 -3.30
C THR A 156 -10.46 -0.83 -2.65
N GLY A 157 -11.60 -1.50 -2.86
CA GLY A 157 -11.97 -2.70 -2.12
C GLY A 157 -12.41 -2.44 -0.67
N LEU A 158 -12.32 -1.20 -0.17
CA LEU A 158 -12.58 -0.81 1.21
C LEU A 158 -13.72 0.19 1.32
N SER A 159 -14.40 0.21 2.46
CA SER A 159 -15.24 1.35 2.79
C SER A 159 -14.37 2.60 3.03
N PHE A 160 -14.95 3.81 2.91
CA PHE A 160 -14.25 5.06 3.25
C PHE A 160 -13.66 5.02 4.67
N THR A 161 -14.43 4.57 5.65
CA THR A 161 -14.00 4.49 7.05
C THR A 161 -12.85 3.50 7.25
N ASP A 162 -12.91 2.33 6.58
CA ASP A 162 -11.85 1.33 6.65
C ASP A 162 -10.57 1.85 5.99
N PHE A 163 -10.69 2.58 4.88
CA PHE A 163 -9.57 3.20 4.21
C PHE A 163 -8.89 4.25 5.10
N VAL A 164 -9.63 5.20 5.66
CA VAL A 164 -9.11 6.20 6.62
C VAL A 164 -8.44 5.51 7.81
N THR A 165 -9.07 4.49 8.35
CA THR A 165 -8.52 3.72 9.48
C THR A 165 -7.19 3.07 9.10
N ARG A 166 -7.08 2.52 7.91
CA ARG A 166 -5.84 1.91 7.41
C ARG A 166 -4.74 2.94 7.26
N GLU A 167 -5.01 4.10 6.67
CA GLU A 167 -4.03 5.18 6.53
C GLU A 167 -3.53 5.67 7.89
N ARG A 168 -4.43 5.84 8.88
CA ARG A 168 -4.08 6.18 10.26
C ARG A 168 -3.19 5.13 10.91
N LEU A 169 -3.50 3.84 10.73
CA LEU A 169 -2.68 2.76 11.25
C LEU A 169 -1.28 2.78 10.65
N HIS A 170 -1.17 3.08 9.37
CA HIS A 170 0.11 3.20 8.69
C HIS A 170 0.98 4.34 9.27
N ILE A 171 0.38 5.51 9.50
CA ILE A 171 1.05 6.61 10.21
C ILE A 171 1.49 6.17 11.62
N ALA A 172 0.59 5.50 12.36
CA ALA A 172 0.89 5.01 13.70
C ALA A 172 2.07 4.02 13.71
N GLU A 173 2.17 3.12 12.74
CA GLU A 173 3.32 2.21 12.60
C GLU A 173 4.65 2.98 12.47
N ASN A 174 4.66 4.04 11.66
CA ASN A 174 5.84 4.88 11.48
C ASN A 174 6.19 5.68 12.74
N LEU A 175 5.18 6.17 13.46
CA LEU A 175 5.37 6.87 14.74
C LEU A 175 5.84 5.91 15.85
N LEU A 176 5.36 4.66 15.87
CA LEU A 176 5.79 3.65 16.84
C LEU A 176 7.28 3.30 16.73
N LYS A 177 7.90 3.49 15.58
CA LYS A 177 9.34 3.32 15.39
C LYS A 177 10.18 4.37 16.13
N LYS A 178 9.58 5.50 16.52
CA LYS A 178 10.23 6.57 17.28
C LYS A 178 10.13 6.26 18.79
N PRO A 179 11.25 6.07 19.50
CA PRO A 179 11.23 5.68 20.91
C PRO A 179 10.72 6.80 21.84
N ASP A 180 10.85 8.06 21.42
CA ASP A 180 10.56 9.24 22.25
C ASP A 180 9.06 9.53 22.39
N LEU A 181 8.21 8.99 21.50
CA LEU A 181 6.77 9.20 21.55
C LEU A 181 6.08 8.17 22.47
N THR A 182 5.20 8.63 23.32
CA THR A 182 4.31 7.76 24.09
C THR A 182 3.25 7.11 23.20
N ILE A 183 2.66 6.00 23.62
CA ILE A 183 1.56 5.34 22.87
C ILE A 183 0.35 6.28 22.74
N THR A 184 0.13 7.15 23.73
CA THR A 184 -0.94 8.16 23.69
C THR A 184 -0.68 9.20 22.61
N GLU A 185 0.53 9.74 22.51
CA GLU A 185 0.92 10.69 21.47
C GLU A 185 0.82 10.06 20.08
N VAL A 186 1.32 8.83 19.91
CA VAL A 186 1.17 8.09 18.67
C VAL A 186 -0.30 7.95 18.25
N SER A 187 -1.19 7.62 19.20
CA SER A 187 -2.63 7.53 18.95
C SER A 187 -3.20 8.85 18.42
N LEU A 188 -2.88 9.97 19.07
CA LEU A 188 -3.40 11.29 18.70
C LEU A 188 -2.79 11.79 17.39
N GLU A 189 -1.47 11.73 17.23
CA GLU A 189 -0.78 12.19 16.02
C GLU A 189 -1.15 11.38 14.77
N SER A 190 -1.55 10.12 14.93
CA SER A 190 -2.07 9.30 13.85
C SER A 190 -3.56 9.51 13.56
N GLY A 191 -4.22 10.43 14.25
CA GLY A 191 -5.60 10.87 14.00
C GLY A 191 -6.68 10.04 14.66
N PHE A 192 -6.36 9.19 15.67
CA PHE A 192 -7.38 8.48 16.44
C PHE A 192 -7.95 9.38 17.54
N ASN A 193 -9.27 9.38 17.69
CA ASN A 193 -9.97 10.21 18.68
C ASN A 193 -9.79 9.71 20.12
N SER A 194 -9.35 8.45 20.32
CA SER A 194 -9.07 7.90 21.64
C SER A 194 -8.07 6.76 21.57
N ILE A 195 -7.26 6.66 22.62
CA ILE A 195 -6.29 5.56 22.79
C ILE A 195 -6.96 4.20 22.84
N SER A 196 -8.17 4.10 23.41
CA SER A 196 -8.91 2.85 23.47
C SER A 196 -9.32 2.35 22.09
N THR A 197 -9.79 3.26 21.22
CA THR A 197 -10.11 2.93 19.83
C THR A 197 -8.85 2.54 19.06
N PHE A 198 -7.77 3.30 19.23
CA PHE A 198 -6.48 3.00 18.64
C PHE A 198 -6.00 1.60 19.00
N ASN A 199 -5.87 1.29 20.29
CA ASN A 199 -5.38 -0.01 20.76
C ASN A 199 -6.23 -1.17 20.21
N ARG A 200 -7.55 -1.05 20.25
CA ARG A 200 -8.47 -2.08 19.73
C ARG A 200 -8.31 -2.29 18.23
N VAL A 201 -8.22 -1.20 17.46
CA VAL A 201 -8.11 -1.26 15.99
C VAL A 201 -6.73 -1.76 15.58
N PHE A 202 -5.68 -1.31 16.27
CA PHE A 202 -4.30 -1.73 16.01
C PHE A 202 -4.14 -3.23 16.31
N LEU A 203 -4.59 -3.69 17.47
CA LEU A 203 -4.55 -5.11 17.83
C LEU A 203 -5.31 -5.98 16.83
N LYS A 204 -6.51 -5.54 16.40
CA LYS A 204 -7.30 -6.25 15.38
C LYS A 204 -6.57 -6.32 14.03
N SER A 205 -5.85 -5.27 13.66
CA SER A 205 -5.17 -5.20 12.36
C SER A 205 -3.82 -5.94 12.35
N LYS A 206 -3.07 -5.87 13.45
CA LYS A 206 -1.68 -6.36 13.53
C LYS A 206 -1.51 -7.63 14.36
N ASN A 207 -2.56 -8.08 15.05
CA ASN A 207 -2.55 -9.20 16.00
C ASN A 207 -1.57 -9.05 17.18
N VAL A 208 -1.03 -7.85 17.38
CA VAL A 208 -0.14 -7.48 18.50
C VAL A 208 -0.53 -6.10 19.02
N SER A 209 -0.25 -5.81 20.29
CA SER A 209 -0.49 -4.47 20.84
C SER A 209 0.48 -3.44 20.25
N PRO A 210 0.16 -2.13 20.26
CA PRO A 210 1.10 -1.08 19.85
C PRO A 210 2.42 -1.12 20.63
N THR A 211 2.37 -1.44 21.92
CA THR A 211 3.55 -1.56 22.79
C THR A 211 4.43 -2.74 22.36
N ASP A 212 3.84 -3.92 22.15
CA ASP A 212 4.57 -5.10 21.71
C ASP A 212 5.16 -4.88 20.32
N PHE A 213 4.40 -4.26 19.41
CA PHE A 213 4.88 -3.90 18.07
C PHE A 213 6.14 -3.04 18.15
N ARG A 214 6.15 -1.99 18.99
CA ARG A 214 7.32 -1.14 19.24
C ARG A 214 8.50 -1.95 19.75
N GLN A 215 8.29 -2.81 20.75
CA GLN A 215 9.36 -3.63 21.33
C GLN A 215 9.98 -4.56 20.29
N MET A 216 9.15 -5.23 19.49
CA MET A 216 9.62 -6.11 18.43
C MET A 216 10.47 -5.35 17.41
N TYR A 217 10.04 -4.12 17.03
CA TYR A 217 10.78 -3.28 16.10
C TYR A 217 12.14 -2.88 16.66
N LEU A 218 12.19 -2.35 17.88
CA LEU A 218 13.43 -1.89 18.51
C LEU A 218 14.44 -3.04 18.73
N GLN A 219 13.97 -4.23 19.08
CA GLN A 219 14.83 -5.42 19.24
C GLN A 219 15.42 -5.89 17.89
N SER A 220 14.74 -5.67 16.76
CA SER A 220 15.24 -6.03 15.44
C SER A 220 16.43 -5.17 14.96
N TYR A 221 16.59 -3.97 15.51
CA TYR A 221 17.67 -3.04 15.17
C TYR A 221 18.88 -3.08 16.12
N GLN A 222 18.78 -3.86 17.21
CA GLN A 222 19.91 -4.04 18.17
C GLN A 222 20.79 -5.28 17.85
N LYS A 223 20.48 -5.97 16.77
CA LYS A 223 21.28 -7.08 16.23
C LYS A 223 22.04 -6.64 14.98
#